data_030b14a321b1d92dc457766b86693bfe
#
_entry.id   030b14a321b1d92dc457766b86693bfe
#
_cell.length_a   1.000
_cell.length_b   1.000
_cell.length_c   1.000
_cell.angle_alpha   90.00
_cell.angle_beta   90.00
_cell.angle_gamma   90.00
#
_symmetry.space_group_name_H-M   'P 1'
#
loop_
_entity.id
_entity.type
_entity.pdbx_description
1 polymer ?
#
loop_
_entity_poly.entity_id
_entity_poly.type
_entity_poly.pdbx_seq_one_letter_code
_entity_poly.pdbx_strand_id
1 'polypeptide(L)'
;RIGNDYLVEKMLGAGTFGCVYKVTGNDEQIYALKLLKLWESPSAEREEQLKRFDMEYNTGHIESNYLVHSFTKGLVGGNPYIVMEYCPYGDLMTAAEKGNVDFTIVGRDILYGLRDLHQRGKVHRDLKPENVLMRKDGTAILTDFGISGDQNNRLTQRGIFGIPQQQFGTFPYMPPEQINPRRGNATVLPTTDIFSFGVMMYQLLTYELPFGECVTESDLPAYVERGRKGMWNRALLLQMPNGKSWEK
;
A
#
# COMPACT_ATOMS: atom_id res chain seq x y z
N ARG A 1 18.74 19.03 -6.96
CA ARG A 1 17.99 19.45 -5.76
C ARG A 1 16.51 19.53 -6.09
N ILE A 2 15.65 19.33 -5.10
CA ILE A 2 14.22 19.59 -5.17
C ILE A 2 13.95 20.84 -4.35
N GLY A 3 13.52 21.92 -5.03
CA GLY A 3 13.55 23.25 -4.42
C GLY A 3 14.97 23.64 -3.99
N ASN A 4 15.06 24.53 -2.99
CA ASN A 4 16.34 24.92 -2.38
C ASN A 4 16.68 24.07 -1.14
N ASP A 5 15.74 23.29 -0.63
CA ASP A 5 15.78 22.70 0.70
C ASP A 5 16.23 21.24 0.72
N TYR A 6 16.08 20.50 -0.40
CA TYR A 6 16.33 19.07 -0.39
C TYR A 6 17.35 18.64 -1.44
N LEU A 7 18.43 18.00 -0.97
CA LEU A 7 19.44 17.36 -1.83
C LEU A 7 19.00 15.91 -2.11
N VAL A 8 18.77 15.60 -3.39
CA VAL A 8 18.44 14.24 -3.80
C VAL A 8 19.68 13.35 -3.72
N GLU A 9 19.61 12.25 -2.99
CA GLU A 9 20.67 11.24 -2.89
C GLU A 9 20.44 10.10 -3.89
N LYS A 10 19.25 9.50 -3.84
CA LYS A 10 18.90 8.40 -4.75
C LYS A 10 17.38 8.29 -4.90
N MET A 11 16.94 7.67 -5.98
CA MET A 11 15.55 7.23 -6.15
C MET A 11 15.32 5.96 -5.33
N LEU A 12 14.23 5.94 -4.55
CA LEU A 12 13.79 4.79 -3.76
C LEU A 12 12.76 3.94 -4.53
N GLY A 13 11.93 4.59 -5.34
CA GLY A 13 10.92 3.92 -6.15
C GLY A 13 10.29 4.86 -7.17
N ALA A 14 9.71 4.28 -8.21
CA ALA A 14 8.91 4.97 -9.21
C ALA A 14 7.63 4.19 -9.47
N GLY A 15 6.50 4.89 -9.46
CA GLY A 15 5.18 4.33 -9.74
C GLY A 15 4.43 5.15 -10.78
N THR A 16 3.22 4.73 -11.07
CA THR A 16 2.33 5.37 -12.07
C THR A 16 2.08 6.86 -11.78
N PHE A 17 2.05 7.26 -10.51
CA PHE A 17 1.66 8.61 -10.10
C PHE A 17 2.83 9.46 -9.63
N GLY A 18 3.99 8.88 -9.38
CA GLY A 18 5.10 9.64 -8.83
C GLY A 18 6.39 8.86 -8.65
N CYS A 19 7.40 9.59 -8.19
CA CYS A 19 8.67 9.02 -7.78
C CYS A 19 8.93 9.33 -6.31
N VAL A 20 9.56 8.40 -5.61
CA VAL A 20 10.01 8.59 -4.23
C VAL A 20 11.53 8.64 -4.22
N TYR A 21 12.07 9.65 -3.56
CA TYR A 21 13.50 9.89 -3.44
C TYR A 21 13.94 9.89 -1.97
N LYS A 22 15.12 9.36 -1.70
CA LYS A 22 15.86 9.65 -0.47
C LYS A 22 16.48 11.02 -0.64
N VAL A 23 16.25 11.91 0.29
CA VAL A 23 16.77 13.28 0.26
C VAL A 23 17.36 13.66 1.61
N THR A 24 18.34 14.58 1.59
CA THR A 24 18.85 15.25 2.78
C THR A 24 18.35 16.68 2.80
N GLY A 25 17.72 17.08 3.90
CA GLY A 25 17.26 18.46 4.14
C GLY A 25 18.40 19.40 4.48
N ASN A 26 18.11 20.73 4.51
CA ASN A 26 19.10 21.74 4.95
C ASN A 26 19.43 21.62 6.45
N ASP A 27 18.62 20.90 7.22
CA ASP A 27 18.82 20.50 8.61
C ASP A 27 19.69 19.24 8.78
N GLU A 28 20.30 18.75 7.68
CA GLU A 28 21.10 17.52 7.62
C GLU A 28 20.34 16.23 7.96
N GLN A 29 19.01 16.30 8.09
CA GLN A 29 18.19 15.11 8.32
C GLN A 29 17.84 14.41 7.00
N ILE A 30 17.62 13.09 7.10
CA ILE A 30 17.26 12.24 5.95
C ILE A 30 15.74 12.07 5.92
N TYR A 31 15.17 12.27 4.73
CA TYR A 31 13.75 12.17 4.45
C TYR A 31 13.47 11.29 3.24
N ALA A 32 12.24 10.80 3.15
CA ALA A 32 11.66 10.35 1.89
C ALA A 32 10.86 11.51 1.27
N LEU A 33 11.03 11.75 -0.01
CA LEU A 33 10.31 12.79 -0.74
C LEU A 33 9.58 12.14 -1.90
N LYS A 34 8.24 12.19 -1.85
CA LYS A 34 7.36 11.71 -2.93
C LYS A 34 6.97 12.87 -3.84
N LEU A 35 7.37 12.78 -5.10
CA LEU A 35 7.10 13.78 -6.13
C LEU A 35 6.01 13.25 -7.05
N LEU A 36 4.89 13.98 -7.17
CA LEU A 36 3.80 13.66 -8.09
C LEU A 36 4.17 14.07 -9.52
N LYS A 37 3.97 13.17 -10.49
CA LYS A 37 4.30 13.39 -11.90
C LYS A 37 3.12 13.96 -12.68
N LEU A 38 2.71 15.19 -12.41
CA LEU A 38 1.61 15.82 -13.16
C LEU A 38 1.93 16.04 -14.64
N TRP A 39 3.22 16.16 -15.00
CA TRP A 39 3.65 16.34 -16.40
C TRP A 39 3.37 15.11 -17.29
N GLU A 40 3.28 13.91 -16.69
CA GLU A 40 2.95 12.67 -17.40
C GLU A 40 1.44 12.40 -17.41
N SER A 41 0.66 13.18 -16.65
CA SER A 41 -0.75 12.91 -16.42
C SER A 41 -1.63 13.66 -17.42
N PRO A 42 -2.67 12.99 -17.97
CA PRO A 42 -3.70 13.66 -18.75
C PRO A 42 -4.37 14.78 -17.93
N SER A 43 -4.69 15.92 -18.58
CA SER A 43 -5.28 17.07 -17.87
C SER A 43 -6.58 16.73 -17.13
N ALA A 44 -7.38 15.82 -17.68
CA ALA A 44 -8.62 15.36 -17.06
C ALA A 44 -8.42 14.58 -15.73
N GLU A 45 -7.25 14.01 -15.51
CA GLU A 45 -6.96 13.20 -14.30
C GLU A 45 -6.21 13.98 -13.21
N ARG A 46 -5.67 15.16 -13.54
CA ARG A 46 -4.80 15.94 -12.63
C ARG A 46 -5.51 16.37 -11.35
N GLU A 47 -6.76 16.80 -11.44
CA GLU A 47 -7.53 17.24 -10.26
C GLU A 47 -7.75 16.09 -9.27
N GLU A 48 -8.05 14.90 -9.78
CA GLU A 48 -8.22 13.72 -8.95
C GLU A 48 -6.90 13.28 -8.30
N GLN A 49 -5.80 13.33 -9.06
CA GLN A 49 -4.47 13.02 -8.53
C GLN A 49 -4.04 14.00 -7.43
N LEU A 50 -4.33 15.30 -7.59
CA LEU A 50 -4.08 16.31 -6.57
C LEU A 50 -4.91 16.04 -5.31
N LYS A 51 -6.19 15.69 -5.43
CA LYS A 51 -7.05 15.32 -4.29
C LYS A 51 -6.49 14.12 -3.52
N ARG A 52 -6.02 13.10 -4.23
CA ARG A 52 -5.38 11.92 -3.61
C ARG A 52 -4.08 12.27 -2.90
N PHE A 53 -3.27 13.10 -3.52
CA PHE A 53 -2.03 13.59 -2.95
C PHE A 53 -2.26 14.40 -1.66
N ASP A 54 -3.25 15.31 -1.65
CA ASP A 54 -3.64 16.05 -0.44
C ASP A 54 -4.20 15.13 0.65
N MET A 55 -4.94 14.10 0.26
CA MET A 55 -5.45 13.10 1.21
C MET A 55 -4.31 12.30 1.84
N GLU A 56 -3.31 11.89 1.07
CA GLU A 56 -2.12 11.21 1.56
C GLU A 56 -1.36 12.09 2.55
N TYR A 57 -1.10 13.34 2.19
CA TYR A 57 -0.45 14.31 3.08
C TYR A 57 -1.20 14.49 4.40
N ASN A 58 -2.53 14.70 4.33
CA ASN A 58 -3.36 14.89 5.53
C ASN A 58 -3.45 13.62 6.39
N THR A 59 -3.40 12.45 5.78
CA THR A 59 -3.41 11.17 6.50
C THR A 59 -2.10 10.97 7.25
N GLY A 60 -0.97 11.39 6.68
CA GLY A 60 0.34 11.37 7.34
C GLY A 60 0.47 12.35 8.53
N HIS A 61 -0.55 13.17 8.81
CA HIS A 61 -0.65 14.00 10.03
C HIS A 61 -1.49 13.34 11.13
N ILE A 62 -2.01 12.16 10.90
CA ILE A 62 -2.67 11.39 11.97
C ILE A 62 -1.61 11.01 13.00
N GLU A 63 -1.85 11.39 14.26
CA GLU A 63 -0.99 10.98 15.36
C GLU A 63 -1.10 9.48 15.56
N SER A 64 -0.05 8.76 15.15
CA SER A 64 0.07 7.30 15.24
C SER A 64 1.54 6.88 15.15
N ASN A 65 1.91 5.90 15.94
CA ASN A 65 3.23 5.26 15.84
C ASN A 65 3.32 4.26 14.68
N TYR A 66 2.21 3.98 14.00
CA TYR A 66 2.08 2.91 13.00
C TYR A 66 1.67 3.42 11.62
N LEU A 67 1.70 4.74 11.42
CA LEU A 67 1.48 5.40 10.12
C LEU A 67 2.71 6.21 9.75
N VAL A 68 3.04 6.29 8.46
CA VAL A 68 4.13 7.15 7.99
C VAL A 68 3.80 8.60 8.30
N HIS A 69 4.75 9.33 8.90
CA HIS A 69 4.56 10.73 9.20
C HIS A 69 4.92 11.61 7.99
N SER A 70 4.03 12.56 7.65
CA SER A 70 4.25 13.61 6.66
C SER A 70 4.66 14.91 7.35
N PHE A 71 5.82 15.46 6.99
CA PHE A 71 6.35 16.69 7.61
C PHE A 71 5.87 17.95 6.91
N THR A 72 6.02 18.00 5.59
CA THR A 72 5.68 19.17 4.78
C THR A 72 5.35 18.79 3.36
N LYS A 73 4.74 19.71 2.62
CA LYS A 73 4.50 19.61 1.17
C LYS A 73 4.94 20.89 0.48
N GLY A 74 5.26 20.78 -0.80
CA GLY A 74 5.67 21.91 -1.62
C GLY A 74 5.47 21.68 -3.10
N LEU A 75 6.02 22.56 -3.92
CA LEU A 75 5.96 22.51 -5.38
C LEU A 75 7.36 22.64 -5.96
N VAL A 76 7.66 21.86 -7.00
CA VAL A 76 8.85 22.00 -7.82
C VAL A 76 8.47 21.86 -9.30
N GLY A 77 8.77 22.89 -10.09
CA GLY A 77 8.39 22.93 -11.52
C GLY A 77 6.88 22.71 -11.74
N GLY A 78 6.02 23.21 -10.83
CA GLY A 78 4.58 23.03 -10.89
C GLY A 78 4.07 21.65 -10.43
N ASN A 79 4.96 20.75 -10.00
CA ASN A 79 4.61 19.42 -9.51
C ASN A 79 4.69 19.36 -7.99
N PRO A 80 3.63 18.87 -7.30
CA PRO A 80 3.63 18.82 -5.85
C PRO A 80 4.52 17.67 -5.34
N TYR A 81 5.11 17.89 -4.16
CA TYR A 81 5.84 16.87 -3.42
C TYR A 81 5.43 16.84 -1.94
N ILE A 82 5.54 15.67 -1.33
CA ILE A 82 5.42 15.47 0.12
C ILE A 82 6.78 15.03 0.65
N VAL A 83 7.20 15.63 1.77
CA VAL A 83 8.35 15.18 2.57
C VAL A 83 7.82 14.38 3.74
N MET A 84 8.31 13.16 3.87
CA MET A 84 7.85 12.20 4.86
C MET A 84 9.00 11.48 5.52
N GLU A 85 8.69 10.73 6.56
CA GLU A 85 9.61 9.87 7.29
C GLU A 85 10.34 8.91 6.35
N TYR A 86 11.67 8.80 6.54
CA TYR A 86 12.49 7.83 5.80
C TYR A 86 12.65 6.55 6.60
N CYS A 87 12.25 5.44 6.01
CA CYS A 87 12.39 4.10 6.58
C CYS A 87 13.58 3.37 5.95
N PRO A 88 14.69 3.21 6.70
CA PRO A 88 15.96 2.72 6.12
C PRO A 88 15.93 1.24 5.71
N TYR A 89 15.02 0.44 6.26
CA TYR A 89 14.91 -0.98 5.92
C TYR A 89 14.00 -1.25 4.72
N GLY A 90 13.39 -0.20 4.14
CA GLY A 90 12.53 -0.30 2.97
C GLY A 90 11.14 -0.83 3.29
N ASP A 91 10.51 -1.46 2.30
CA ASP A 91 9.22 -2.10 2.44
C ASP A 91 9.33 -3.51 3.09
N LEU A 92 8.17 -4.02 3.53
CA LEU A 92 8.08 -5.29 4.24
C LEU A 92 8.51 -6.48 3.39
N MET A 93 8.27 -6.45 2.06
CA MET A 93 8.73 -7.53 1.18
C MET A 93 10.25 -7.59 1.18
N THR A 94 10.90 -6.45 0.94
CA THR A 94 12.37 -6.31 0.98
C THR A 94 12.96 -6.70 2.33
N ALA A 95 12.29 -6.35 3.43
CA ALA A 95 12.75 -6.71 4.77
C ALA A 95 12.59 -8.21 5.06
N ALA A 96 11.48 -8.82 4.62
CA ALA A 96 11.22 -10.25 4.78
C ALA A 96 12.24 -11.11 4.03
N GLU A 97 12.60 -10.73 2.80
CA GLU A 97 13.64 -11.42 2.01
C GLU A 97 15.01 -11.43 2.71
N LYS A 98 15.31 -10.41 3.50
CA LYS A 98 16.55 -10.32 4.29
C LYS A 98 16.51 -11.15 5.58
N GLY A 99 15.39 -11.75 5.92
CA GLY A 99 15.24 -12.69 7.02
C GLY A 99 15.22 -12.10 8.44
N ASN A 100 15.07 -10.78 8.59
CA ASN A 100 15.12 -10.08 9.88
C ASN A 100 13.74 -9.56 10.34
N VAL A 101 12.67 -10.31 10.09
CA VAL A 101 11.30 -9.86 10.39
C VAL A 101 10.61 -10.84 11.35
N ASP A 102 10.15 -10.32 12.50
CA ASP A 102 9.19 -11.03 13.35
C ASP A 102 7.77 -10.72 12.86
N PHE A 103 7.18 -11.67 12.14
CA PHE A 103 5.83 -11.50 11.58
C PHE A 103 4.74 -11.30 12.63
N THR A 104 4.94 -11.76 13.87
CA THR A 104 3.99 -11.52 14.97
C THR A 104 3.99 -10.05 15.38
N ILE A 105 5.15 -9.46 15.50
CA ILE A 105 5.33 -8.03 15.83
C ILE A 105 4.79 -7.20 14.67
N VAL A 106 5.21 -7.48 13.44
CA VAL A 106 4.77 -6.77 12.24
C VAL A 106 3.26 -6.85 12.05
N GLY A 107 2.66 -8.03 12.18
CA GLY A 107 1.21 -8.19 12.07
C GLY A 107 0.45 -7.35 13.10
N ARG A 108 0.91 -7.32 14.34
CA ARG A 108 0.36 -6.47 15.40
C ARG A 108 0.46 -4.97 15.06
N ASP A 109 1.63 -4.52 14.60
CA ASP A 109 1.88 -3.13 14.27
C ASP A 109 0.99 -2.65 13.11
N ILE A 110 0.83 -3.49 12.06
CA ILE A 110 -0.09 -3.24 10.95
C ILE A 110 -1.52 -3.09 11.44
N LEU A 111 -1.99 -4.00 12.32
CA LEU A 111 -3.35 -3.93 12.87
C LEU A 111 -3.56 -2.67 13.73
N TYR A 112 -2.55 -2.20 14.44
CA TYR A 112 -2.61 -0.92 15.14
C TYR A 112 -2.69 0.26 14.16
N GLY A 113 -1.92 0.27 13.08
CA GLY A 113 -2.02 1.28 12.03
C GLY A 113 -3.41 1.31 11.37
N LEU A 114 -3.96 0.14 11.04
CA LEU A 114 -5.33 0.02 10.51
C LEU A 114 -6.37 0.52 11.50
N ARG A 115 -6.26 0.16 12.78
CA ARG A 115 -7.15 0.68 13.84
C ARG A 115 -7.13 2.19 13.87
N ASP A 116 -5.94 2.81 13.84
CA ASP A 116 -5.79 4.26 13.92
C ASP A 116 -6.39 4.98 12.70
N LEU A 117 -6.34 4.37 11.51
CA LEU A 117 -7.05 4.82 10.32
C LEU A 117 -8.58 4.67 10.46
N HIS A 118 -9.03 3.48 10.83
CA HIS A 118 -10.45 3.14 10.89
C HIS A 118 -11.20 3.97 11.94
N GLN A 119 -10.58 4.26 13.08
CA GLN A 119 -11.15 5.16 14.11
C GLN A 119 -11.40 6.59 13.60
N ARG A 120 -10.71 6.98 12.52
CA ARG A 120 -10.89 8.28 11.85
C ARG A 120 -11.75 8.19 10.58
N GLY A 121 -12.46 7.08 10.41
CA GLY A 121 -13.32 6.83 9.25
C GLY A 121 -12.56 6.66 7.94
N LYS A 122 -11.26 6.33 7.99
CA LYS A 122 -10.43 6.10 6.80
C LYS A 122 -10.20 4.61 6.60
N VAL A 123 -10.14 4.18 5.35
CA VAL A 123 -9.82 2.81 4.94
C VAL A 123 -8.61 2.87 4.01
N HIS A 124 -7.63 2.00 4.21
CA HIS A 124 -6.37 2.00 3.44
C HIS A 124 -6.58 1.60 1.98
N ARG A 125 -7.32 0.51 1.73
CA ARG A 125 -7.75 -0.02 0.41
C ARG A 125 -6.68 -0.61 -0.50
N ASP A 126 -5.42 -0.39 -0.21
CA ASP A 126 -4.28 -0.92 -0.98
C ASP A 126 -3.22 -1.52 -0.05
N LEU A 127 -3.67 -2.28 0.95
CA LEU A 127 -2.76 -2.94 1.87
C LEU A 127 -2.07 -4.11 1.17
N LYS A 128 -0.74 -4.03 1.10
CA LYS A 128 0.17 -5.02 0.53
C LYS A 128 1.57 -4.82 1.13
N PRO A 129 2.49 -5.78 0.99
CA PRO A 129 3.82 -5.67 1.62
C PRO A 129 4.61 -4.42 1.21
N GLU A 130 4.44 -3.94 -0.03
CA GLU A 130 5.13 -2.75 -0.54
C GLU A 130 4.64 -1.45 0.12
N ASN A 131 3.43 -1.46 0.70
CA ASN A 131 2.82 -0.32 1.40
C ASN A 131 2.96 -0.41 2.92
N VAL A 132 3.83 -1.30 3.40
CA VAL A 132 4.28 -1.39 4.79
C VAL A 132 5.77 -1.14 4.83
N LEU A 133 6.20 -0.08 5.53
CA LEU A 133 7.62 0.30 5.64
C LEU A 133 8.17 -0.12 7.00
N MET A 134 9.48 -0.40 7.03
CA MET A 134 10.18 -0.85 8.22
C MET A 134 11.12 0.23 8.75
N ARG A 135 10.83 0.73 9.96
CA ARG A 135 11.69 1.66 10.70
C ARG A 135 12.97 0.98 11.18
N LYS A 136 13.95 1.80 11.59
CA LYS A 136 15.24 1.33 12.12
C LYS A 136 15.08 0.49 13.39
N ASP A 137 14.08 0.74 14.20
CA ASP A 137 13.78 0.01 15.43
C ASP A 137 12.99 -1.29 15.21
N GLY A 138 12.66 -1.61 13.95
CA GLY A 138 11.87 -2.78 13.56
C GLY A 138 10.37 -2.57 13.57
N THR A 139 9.87 -1.38 13.89
CA THR A 139 8.44 -1.05 13.85
C THR A 139 7.95 -1.05 12.39
N ALA A 140 6.84 -1.74 12.13
CA ALA A 140 6.16 -1.69 10.84
C ALA A 140 5.17 -0.53 10.80
N ILE A 141 5.19 0.27 9.73
CA ILE A 141 4.29 1.42 9.54
C ILE A 141 3.61 1.40 8.19
N LEU A 142 2.37 1.82 8.14
CA LEU A 142 1.60 1.91 6.91
C LEU A 142 1.92 3.19 6.14
N THR A 143 1.95 3.08 4.81
CA THR A 143 2.18 4.19 3.87
C THR A 143 1.24 4.11 2.68
N ASP A 144 1.27 5.11 1.80
CA ASP A 144 0.53 5.14 0.54
C ASP A 144 -1.00 5.24 0.70
N PHE A 145 -1.45 6.18 1.53
CA PHE A 145 -2.86 6.43 1.84
C PHE A 145 -3.66 7.10 0.70
N GLY A 146 -3.03 7.42 -0.43
CA GLY A 146 -3.61 8.23 -1.52
C GLY A 146 -4.71 7.54 -2.33
N ILE A 147 -4.99 6.25 -2.08
CA ILE A 147 -5.95 5.48 -2.89
C ILE A 147 -7.37 5.52 -2.32
N SER A 148 -7.57 6.14 -1.16
CA SER A 148 -8.83 6.13 -0.43
C SER A 148 -10.05 6.75 -1.15
N GLY A 149 -9.92 7.25 -2.38
CA GLY A 149 -10.94 8.08 -3.00
C GLY A 149 -11.74 7.46 -4.13
N ASP A 150 -11.21 6.68 -5.07
CA ASP A 150 -12.00 6.36 -6.27
C ASP A 150 -11.46 5.19 -7.13
N GLN A 151 -11.36 4.01 -6.52
CA GLN A 151 -11.07 2.79 -7.31
C GLN A 151 -12.21 2.41 -8.26
N ASN A 152 -13.44 2.89 -8.04
CA ASN A 152 -14.56 2.65 -8.94
C ASN A 152 -14.30 3.20 -10.34
N ASN A 153 -13.55 4.30 -10.48
CA ASN A 153 -13.17 4.85 -11.79
C ASN A 153 -12.08 4.02 -12.49
N ARG A 154 -11.21 3.31 -11.77
CA ARG A 154 -10.13 2.53 -12.42
C ARG A 154 -10.63 1.24 -13.05
N LEU A 155 -11.56 0.54 -12.40
CA LEU A 155 -12.10 -0.73 -12.91
C LEU A 155 -13.20 -0.50 -13.97
N THR A 156 -13.94 0.61 -13.89
CA THR A 156 -15.02 0.91 -14.82
C THR A 156 -14.55 1.55 -16.12
N GLN A 157 -13.43 2.29 -16.13
CA GLN A 157 -12.95 2.97 -17.34
C GLN A 157 -12.17 2.06 -18.31
N ARG A 158 -11.59 0.92 -17.86
CA ARG A 158 -10.76 0.06 -18.73
C ARG A 158 -11.18 -1.41 -18.79
N GLY A 159 -12.19 -1.81 -18.03
CA GLY A 159 -12.56 -3.23 -17.92
C GLY A 159 -11.47 -4.07 -17.19
N ILE A 160 -11.77 -5.33 -16.90
CA ILE A 160 -10.81 -6.27 -16.29
C ILE A 160 -9.66 -6.57 -17.26
N PHE A 161 -9.87 -6.39 -18.56
CA PHE A 161 -8.90 -6.64 -19.63
C PHE A 161 -8.16 -5.36 -20.01
N GLY A 162 -6.83 -5.34 -19.88
CA GLY A 162 -5.96 -4.21 -20.23
C GLY A 162 -5.37 -3.45 -19.05
N ILE A 163 -5.23 -4.09 -17.90
CA ILE A 163 -4.57 -3.54 -16.71
C ILE A 163 -3.06 -3.54 -16.92
N PRO A 164 -2.35 -2.41 -16.71
CA PRO A 164 -0.89 -2.40 -16.76
C PRO A 164 -0.29 -3.40 -15.77
N GLN A 165 0.75 -4.12 -16.18
CA GLN A 165 1.41 -5.16 -15.37
C GLN A 165 1.82 -4.68 -13.97
N GLN A 166 2.18 -3.40 -13.81
CA GLN A 166 2.50 -2.78 -12.52
C GLN A 166 1.29 -2.67 -11.57
N GLN A 167 0.06 -2.66 -12.07
CA GLN A 167 -1.16 -2.65 -11.25
C GLN A 167 -1.62 -4.06 -10.90
N PHE A 168 -1.19 -5.06 -11.67
CA PHE A 168 -1.61 -6.45 -11.47
C PHE A 168 -1.18 -6.98 -10.10
N GLY A 169 0.01 -6.64 -9.61
CA GLY A 169 0.55 -7.05 -8.31
C GLY A 169 -0.32 -6.71 -7.08
N THR A 170 -1.27 -5.78 -7.23
CA THR A 170 -2.20 -5.39 -6.14
C THR A 170 -3.46 -6.28 -6.07
N PHE A 171 -3.91 -6.86 -7.18
CA PHE A 171 -5.17 -7.60 -7.24
C PHE A 171 -5.28 -8.79 -6.30
N PRO A 172 -4.23 -9.59 -6.07
CA PRO A 172 -4.31 -10.71 -5.15
C PRO A 172 -4.71 -10.34 -3.72
N TYR A 173 -4.42 -9.11 -3.29
CA TYR A 173 -4.74 -8.62 -1.94
C TYR A 173 -6.13 -7.97 -1.85
N MET A 174 -6.76 -7.65 -2.98
CA MET A 174 -8.08 -7.01 -2.98
C MET A 174 -9.18 -8.01 -2.64
N PRO A 175 -10.16 -7.63 -1.79
CA PRO A 175 -11.31 -8.47 -1.55
C PRO A 175 -12.18 -8.62 -2.81
N PRO A 176 -12.85 -9.76 -2.98
CA PRO A 176 -13.63 -10.09 -4.17
C PRO A 176 -14.70 -9.05 -4.55
N GLU A 177 -15.31 -8.40 -3.56
CA GLU A 177 -16.30 -7.33 -3.77
C GLU A 177 -15.69 -6.07 -4.35
N GLN A 178 -14.40 -5.81 -4.10
CA GLN A 178 -13.69 -4.64 -4.62
C GLN A 178 -13.25 -4.86 -6.07
N ILE A 179 -12.90 -6.10 -6.45
CA ILE A 179 -12.50 -6.47 -7.81
C ILE A 179 -13.70 -6.46 -8.77
N ASN A 180 -14.87 -6.90 -8.31
CA ASN A 180 -16.07 -6.98 -9.13
C ASN A 180 -17.28 -6.45 -8.35
N PRO A 181 -17.44 -5.13 -8.23
CA PRO A 181 -18.57 -4.54 -7.53
C PRO A 181 -19.87 -4.88 -8.29
N ARG A 182 -20.75 -5.66 -7.64
CA ARG A 182 -22.09 -5.90 -8.16
C ARG A 182 -22.90 -4.59 -8.08
N ARG A 183 -23.15 -3.96 -9.25
CA ARG A 183 -24.03 -2.80 -9.45
C ARG A 183 -23.83 -1.65 -8.44
N GLY A 184 -22.96 -0.70 -8.78
CA GLY A 184 -22.88 0.62 -8.16
C GLY A 184 -22.34 0.58 -6.72
N ASN A 185 -21.32 1.38 -6.45
CA ASN A 185 -20.78 1.70 -5.13
C ASN A 185 -20.60 0.49 -4.17
N ALA A 186 -19.53 -0.28 -4.38
CA ALA A 186 -19.05 -1.13 -3.29
C ALA A 186 -18.72 -0.21 -2.11
N THR A 187 -19.51 -0.31 -1.03
CA THR A 187 -19.24 0.41 0.21
C THR A 187 -17.91 -0.12 0.74
N VAL A 188 -16.87 0.69 0.67
CA VAL A 188 -15.56 0.30 1.19
C VAL A 188 -15.62 0.40 2.71
N LEU A 189 -15.45 -0.74 3.36
CA LEU A 189 -15.51 -0.89 4.80
C LEU A 189 -14.12 -1.20 5.38
N PRO A 190 -13.91 -0.99 6.68
CA PRO A 190 -12.70 -1.47 7.38
C PRO A 190 -12.38 -2.95 7.14
N THR A 191 -13.38 -3.79 6.91
CA THR A 191 -13.23 -5.20 6.58
C THR A 191 -12.46 -5.46 5.28
N THR A 192 -12.44 -4.49 4.35
CA THR A 192 -11.60 -4.53 3.15
C THR A 192 -10.12 -4.64 3.51
N ASP A 193 -9.64 -3.82 4.44
CA ASP A 193 -8.23 -3.85 4.87
C ASP A 193 -7.91 -5.14 5.65
N ILE A 194 -8.87 -5.66 6.43
CA ILE A 194 -8.69 -6.92 7.17
C ILE A 194 -8.55 -8.11 6.23
N PHE A 195 -9.31 -8.13 5.13
CA PHE A 195 -9.13 -9.15 4.10
C PHE A 195 -7.73 -9.07 3.48
N SER A 196 -7.32 -7.87 3.05
CA SER A 196 -5.98 -7.64 2.47
C SER A 196 -4.86 -8.00 3.45
N PHE A 197 -5.04 -7.69 4.74
CA PHE A 197 -4.12 -8.10 5.82
C PHE A 197 -4.00 -9.62 5.89
N GLY A 198 -5.11 -10.35 5.87
CA GLY A 198 -5.10 -11.81 5.92
C GLY A 198 -4.35 -12.42 4.73
N VAL A 199 -4.60 -11.94 3.51
CA VAL A 199 -3.91 -12.40 2.29
C VAL A 199 -2.41 -12.11 2.37
N MET A 200 -2.04 -10.89 2.78
CA MET A 200 -0.65 -10.46 2.91
C MET A 200 0.11 -11.29 3.94
N MET A 201 -0.46 -11.47 5.14
CA MET A 201 0.19 -12.26 6.19
C MET A 201 0.30 -13.74 5.80
N TYR A 202 -0.72 -14.30 5.15
CA TYR A 202 -0.64 -15.66 4.64
C TYR A 202 0.54 -15.81 3.66
N GLN A 203 0.67 -14.90 2.68
CA GLN A 203 1.76 -14.94 1.72
C GLN A 203 3.14 -14.78 2.38
N LEU A 204 3.30 -13.87 3.33
CA LEU A 204 4.57 -13.67 4.04
C LEU A 204 4.99 -14.89 4.86
N LEU A 205 4.02 -15.63 5.41
CA LEU A 205 4.27 -16.83 6.20
C LEU A 205 4.52 -18.07 5.36
N THR A 206 3.85 -18.21 4.21
CA THR A 206 3.83 -19.44 3.42
C THR A 206 4.54 -19.32 2.07
N TYR A 207 4.88 -18.11 1.65
CA TYR A 207 5.40 -17.75 0.32
C TYR A 207 4.42 -18.06 -0.84
N GLU A 208 3.16 -18.37 -0.52
CA GLU A 208 2.11 -18.65 -1.49
C GLU A 208 0.89 -17.75 -1.25
N LEU A 209 0.09 -17.53 -2.28
CA LEU A 209 -1.20 -16.85 -2.13
C LEU A 209 -2.28 -17.82 -1.60
N PRO A 210 -3.17 -17.38 -0.69
CA PRO A 210 -4.12 -18.28 -0.02
C PRO A 210 -5.10 -18.96 -0.97
N PHE A 211 -5.46 -18.31 -2.08
CA PHE A 211 -6.44 -18.81 -3.05
C PHE A 211 -5.78 -19.42 -4.30
N GLY A 212 -4.49 -19.79 -4.21
CA GLY A 212 -3.69 -20.37 -5.29
C GLY A 212 -3.04 -19.30 -6.19
N GLU A 213 -2.44 -19.71 -7.27
CA GLU A 213 -1.71 -18.82 -8.16
C GLU A 213 -2.58 -17.72 -8.77
N CYS A 214 -2.02 -16.52 -8.87
CA CYS A 214 -2.60 -15.35 -9.53
C CYS A 214 -1.45 -14.52 -10.14
N VAL A 215 -0.88 -15.01 -11.24
CA VAL A 215 0.30 -14.41 -11.90
C VAL A 215 -0.10 -13.58 -13.11
N THR A 216 -1.19 -13.95 -13.77
CA THR A 216 -1.69 -13.30 -14.98
C THR A 216 -3.14 -12.84 -14.81
N GLU A 217 -3.59 -11.95 -15.70
CA GLU A 217 -5.00 -11.51 -15.71
C GLU A 217 -5.97 -12.68 -15.88
N SER A 218 -5.59 -13.73 -16.60
CA SER A 218 -6.42 -14.92 -16.80
C SER A 218 -6.65 -15.74 -15.54
N ASP A 219 -5.78 -15.61 -14.53
CA ASP A 219 -5.92 -16.33 -13.26
C ASP A 219 -6.93 -15.63 -12.32
N LEU A 220 -7.11 -14.31 -12.49
CA LEU A 220 -7.87 -13.46 -11.58
C LEU A 220 -9.32 -13.92 -11.38
N PRO A 221 -10.12 -14.29 -12.39
CA PRO A 221 -11.49 -14.74 -12.17
C PRO A 221 -11.58 -15.99 -11.28
N ALA A 222 -10.70 -16.96 -11.50
CA ALA A 222 -10.66 -18.18 -10.70
C ALA A 222 -10.17 -17.91 -9.26
N TYR A 223 -9.18 -17.04 -9.10
CA TYR A 223 -8.66 -16.59 -7.80
C TYR A 223 -9.77 -15.92 -6.97
N VAL A 224 -10.46 -14.94 -7.56
CA VAL A 224 -11.58 -14.21 -6.93
C VAL A 224 -12.71 -15.15 -6.54
N GLU A 225 -13.06 -16.11 -7.39
CA GLU A 225 -14.13 -17.07 -7.11
C GLU A 225 -13.77 -17.99 -5.95
N ARG A 226 -12.51 -18.45 -5.86
CA ARG A 226 -12.01 -19.22 -4.70
C ARG A 226 -12.07 -18.38 -3.42
N GLY A 227 -11.65 -17.10 -3.49
CA GLY A 227 -11.75 -16.18 -2.36
C GLY A 227 -13.19 -15.96 -1.87
N ARG A 228 -14.17 -15.81 -2.79
CA ARG A 228 -15.60 -15.71 -2.46
C ARG A 228 -16.15 -16.94 -1.75
N LYS A 229 -15.65 -18.11 -2.13
CA LYS A 229 -16.05 -19.38 -1.52
C LYS A 229 -15.31 -19.72 -0.24
N GLY A 230 -14.35 -18.88 0.19
CA GLY A 230 -13.49 -19.17 1.33
C GLY A 230 -12.58 -20.39 1.10
N MET A 231 -12.26 -20.69 -0.14
CA MET A 231 -11.41 -21.85 -0.52
C MET A 231 -9.94 -21.44 -0.46
N TRP A 232 -9.34 -21.51 0.72
CA TRP A 232 -7.94 -21.22 0.92
C TRP A 232 -7.15 -22.43 1.44
N ASN A 233 -5.83 -22.45 1.21
CA ASN A 233 -4.99 -23.57 1.62
C ASN A 233 -4.64 -23.51 3.12
N ARG A 234 -5.63 -23.89 3.95
CA ARG A 234 -5.48 -23.94 5.41
C ARG A 234 -4.34 -24.89 5.85
N ALA A 235 -4.21 -26.02 5.16
CA ALA A 235 -3.23 -27.03 5.54
C ALA A 235 -1.79 -26.51 5.47
N LEU A 236 -1.48 -25.67 4.49
CA LEU A 236 -0.17 -25.07 4.34
C LEU A 236 0.14 -24.13 5.51
N LEU A 237 -0.80 -23.24 5.89
CA LEU A 237 -0.61 -22.35 7.03
C LEU A 237 -0.35 -23.12 8.33
N LEU A 238 -1.08 -24.23 8.56
CA LEU A 238 -0.93 -25.03 9.79
C LEU A 238 0.42 -25.75 9.89
N GLN A 239 1.15 -25.89 8.79
CA GLN A 239 2.52 -26.44 8.78
C GLN A 239 3.58 -25.39 9.17
N MET A 240 3.23 -24.09 9.10
CA MET A 240 4.15 -23.02 9.44
C MET A 240 4.32 -22.89 10.97
N PRO A 241 5.47 -22.36 11.43
CA PRO A 241 5.66 -22.01 12.83
C PRO A 241 4.54 -21.10 13.33
N ASN A 242 3.91 -21.46 14.44
CA ASN A 242 2.76 -20.73 15.01
C ASN A 242 1.50 -20.65 14.10
N GLY A 243 1.39 -21.49 13.07
CA GLY A 243 0.30 -21.46 12.10
C GLY A 243 -1.11 -21.49 12.73
N LYS A 244 -1.29 -22.24 13.84
CA LYS A 244 -2.55 -22.25 14.61
C LYS A 244 -2.91 -20.89 15.23
N SER A 245 -1.92 -20.07 15.57
CA SER A 245 -2.14 -18.74 16.12
C SER A 245 -2.56 -17.75 15.04
N TRP A 246 -2.07 -17.94 13.81
CA TRP A 246 -2.42 -17.12 12.65
C TRP A 246 -3.77 -17.46 12.03
N GLU A 247 -4.31 -18.63 12.29
CA GLU A 247 -5.61 -19.07 11.80
C GLU A 247 -6.79 -18.34 12.48
N LYS A 248 -6.60 -17.80 13.67
CA LYS A 248 -7.64 -17.14 14.48
C LYS A 248 -7.86 -15.69 14.07
#